data_8d18a41718b9141cb76cb96f98321b3f
#
_entry.id   8d18a41718b9141cb76cb96f98321b3f
#
_cell.length_a   1.000
_cell.length_b   1.000
_cell.length_c   1.000
_cell.angle_alpha   90.00
_cell.angle_beta   90.00
_cell.angle_gamma   90.00
#
_symmetry.space_group_name_H-M   'P 1'
#
loop_
_entity.id
_entity.type
_entity.pdbx_description
1 polymer ?
#
loop_
_entity_poly.entity_id
_entity_poly.type
_entity_poly.pdbx_seq_one_letter_code
_entity_poly.pdbx_strand_id
1 'polypeptide(L)'
;VPEGDLQQRRTADGSFSLFSSAVGEGFHSADGALAEARAKFVLPAKLERFAAGGTLQVVEVAVGTGTNTAALVEATHQRGVELSWWGLERDPEPLRLALADSVFRSQWHPKVLTDAEALWASERLLWGDARKRLPELPAALTGACDLVLLDAFSPRRSPELWTLEFLTGLARLLAPQGRLLTYCSAAAVRRALAEAGLELAAIRVIAPQEEGTWSGGTVASPSPLASDGVLRGLSPMEREHMASRAGEPYRDPDGQAGAVVILAARERAQAVSSAESGSAWQRRWNGRRHHRRQRGEGIGGPEQDR
;
A
#
# COMPACT_ATOMS: atom_id res chain seq x y z
N VAL A 1 10.10 16.13 8.40
CA VAL A 1 8.97 16.93 8.92
C VAL A 1 9.54 17.95 9.90
N PRO A 2 9.15 19.24 9.87
CA PRO A 2 9.60 20.20 10.88
C PRO A 2 9.25 19.74 12.31
N GLU A 3 10.13 20.01 13.27
CA GLU A 3 9.94 19.67 14.67
C GLU A 3 8.63 20.31 15.18
N GLY A 4 7.71 19.50 15.75
CA GLY A 4 6.39 19.96 16.21
C GLY A 4 5.20 19.69 15.29
N ASP A 5 5.41 19.17 14.07
CA ASP A 5 4.35 18.90 13.10
C ASP A 5 3.63 17.56 13.32
N LEU A 6 4.16 16.67 14.16
CA LEU A 6 3.59 15.35 14.43
C LEU A 6 2.74 15.36 15.71
N GLN A 7 1.48 15.02 15.58
CA GLN A 7 0.55 14.89 16.69
C GLN A 7 0.27 13.40 16.96
N GLN A 8 0.50 12.96 18.17
CA GLN A 8 0.14 11.61 18.59
C GLN A 8 -1.37 11.44 18.62
N ARG A 9 -1.83 10.28 18.13
CA ARG A 9 -3.26 9.90 18.12
C ARG A 9 -3.44 8.46 18.56
N ARG A 10 -4.66 8.15 19.00
CA ARG A 10 -5.14 6.77 19.17
C ARG A 10 -6.18 6.51 18.10
N THR A 11 -6.06 5.36 17.46
CA THR A 11 -7.06 4.88 16.51
C THR A 11 -8.19 4.14 17.22
N ALA A 12 -9.29 3.82 16.55
CA ALA A 12 -10.46 3.19 17.17
C ALA A 12 -10.15 1.81 17.79
N ASP A 13 -9.15 1.08 17.28
CA ASP A 13 -8.68 -0.18 17.87
C ASP A 13 -7.71 0.04 19.06
N GLY A 14 -7.51 1.29 19.49
CA GLY A 14 -6.63 1.67 20.60
C GLY A 14 -5.15 1.74 20.25
N SER A 15 -4.76 1.44 19.00
CA SER A 15 -3.37 1.46 18.58
C SER A 15 -2.79 2.88 18.45
N PHE A 16 -1.46 2.97 18.54
CA PHE A 16 -0.73 4.21 18.35
C PHE A 16 -0.73 4.64 16.88
N SER A 17 -0.90 5.92 16.65
CA SER A 17 -0.77 6.55 15.35
C SER A 17 -0.29 7.99 15.47
N LEU A 18 0.06 8.60 14.35
CA LEU A 18 0.47 9.98 14.23
C LEU A 18 -0.40 10.70 13.19
N PHE A 19 -0.48 12.00 13.33
CA PHE A 19 -1.01 12.90 12.30
C PHE A 19 0.06 13.93 11.97
N SER A 20 0.36 14.13 10.69
CA SER A 20 1.25 15.18 10.23
C SER A 20 0.44 16.41 9.85
N SER A 21 0.62 17.50 10.58
CA SER A 21 0.01 18.78 10.22
C SER A 21 0.61 19.39 8.96
N ALA A 22 1.90 19.14 8.69
CA ALA A 22 2.57 19.60 7.47
C ALA A 22 2.00 18.92 6.22
N VAL A 23 1.70 17.61 6.29
CA VAL A 23 1.08 16.87 5.19
C VAL A 23 -0.44 17.01 5.20
N GLY A 24 -1.04 17.21 6.37
CA GLY A 24 -2.49 17.26 6.58
C GLY A 24 -3.14 15.87 6.49
N GLU A 25 -2.43 14.82 6.89
CA GLU A 25 -2.88 13.42 6.81
C GLU A 25 -2.40 12.60 8.01
N GLY A 26 -3.19 11.60 8.42
CA GLY A 26 -2.79 10.61 9.42
C GLY A 26 -1.87 9.55 8.82
N PHE A 27 -1.03 8.95 9.66
CA PHE A 27 -0.15 7.84 9.26
C PHE A 27 -0.94 6.55 8.99
N HIS A 28 -2.08 6.38 9.65
CA HIS A 28 -2.93 5.21 9.52
C HIS A 28 -4.41 5.62 9.46
N SER A 29 -5.26 4.67 9.06
CA SER A 29 -6.72 4.79 9.15
C SER A 29 -7.15 5.10 10.60
N ALA A 30 -8.20 5.91 10.74
CA ALA A 30 -8.81 6.17 12.03
C ALA A 30 -9.39 4.90 12.70
N ASP A 31 -9.71 3.88 11.90
CA ASP A 31 -10.32 2.63 12.38
C ASP A 31 -9.33 1.74 13.14
N GLY A 32 -8.04 1.77 12.79
CA GLY A 32 -7.02 1.00 13.51
C GLY A 32 -5.70 0.89 12.75
N ALA A 33 -4.59 1.34 13.37
CA ALA A 33 -3.26 1.20 12.77
C ALA A 33 -2.83 -0.27 12.71
N LEU A 34 -3.04 -1.01 13.80
CA LEU A 34 -2.68 -2.42 13.88
C LEU A 34 -3.60 -3.29 13.00
N ALA A 35 -4.90 -3.01 13.02
CA ALA A 35 -5.88 -3.69 12.16
C ALA A 35 -5.55 -3.46 10.67
N GLU A 36 -5.16 -2.23 10.30
CA GLU A 36 -4.76 -1.88 8.94
C GLU A 36 -3.49 -2.62 8.51
N ALA A 37 -2.44 -2.61 9.33
CA ALA A 37 -1.19 -3.33 9.06
C ALA A 37 -1.45 -4.82 8.80
N ARG A 38 -2.24 -5.46 9.65
CA ARG A 38 -2.61 -6.88 9.48
C ARG A 38 -3.43 -7.13 8.22
N ALA A 39 -4.45 -6.32 7.96
CA ALA A 39 -5.38 -6.53 6.85
C ALA A 39 -4.76 -6.20 5.47
N LYS A 40 -3.88 -5.20 5.39
CA LYS A 40 -3.37 -4.68 4.10
C LYS A 40 -1.94 -5.13 3.79
N PHE A 41 -1.16 -5.50 4.79
CA PHE A 41 0.26 -5.85 4.59
C PHE A 41 0.59 -7.29 5.04
N VAL A 42 0.01 -7.80 6.13
CA VAL A 42 0.31 -9.17 6.59
C VAL A 42 -0.54 -10.21 5.87
N LEU A 43 -1.87 -10.10 5.90
CA LEU A 43 -2.75 -11.09 5.27
C LEU A 43 -2.51 -11.25 3.76
N PRO A 44 -2.37 -10.15 2.97
CA PRO A 44 -2.12 -10.28 1.53
C PRO A 44 -0.70 -10.77 1.19
N ALA A 45 0.25 -10.73 2.13
CA ALA A 45 1.59 -11.29 1.97
C ALA A 45 1.56 -12.81 1.77
N LYS A 46 0.54 -13.49 2.33
CA LYS A 46 0.36 -14.94 2.17
C LYS A 46 1.57 -15.73 2.66
N LEU A 47 1.94 -15.51 3.94
CA LEU A 47 3.13 -16.13 4.53
C LEU A 47 3.04 -17.67 4.58
N GLU A 48 1.84 -18.24 4.45
CA GLU A 48 1.64 -19.69 4.34
C GLU A 48 2.29 -20.33 3.09
N ARG A 49 2.69 -19.54 2.11
CA ARG A 49 3.44 -20.00 0.94
C ARG A 49 4.92 -20.25 1.22
N PHE A 50 5.43 -19.84 2.37
CA PHE A 50 6.81 -20.05 2.79
C PHE A 50 6.91 -21.21 3.78
N ALA A 51 7.89 -22.09 3.59
CA ALA A 51 8.18 -23.15 4.54
C ALA A 51 8.83 -22.59 5.81
N ALA A 52 8.61 -23.25 6.94
CA ALA A 52 9.35 -22.93 8.17
C ALA A 52 10.86 -23.11 7.94
N GLY A 53 11.66 -22.19 8.47
CA GLY A 53 13.11 -22.10 8.23
C GLY A 53 13.49 -21.44 6.89
N GLY A 54 12.51 -21.11 6.04
CA GLY A 54 12.76 -20.32 4.83
C GLY A 54 12.96 -18.84 5.16
N THR A 55 13.53 -18.08 4.22
CA THR A 55 13.77 -16.65 4.35
C THR A 55 12.76 -15.86 3.52
N LEU A 56 12.16 -14.82 4.10
CA LEU A 56 11.29 -13.84 3.46
C LEU A 56 12.11 -12.58 3.16
N GLN A 57 12.31 -12.27 1.89
CA GLN A 57 13.05 -11.08 1.45
C GLN A 57 12.10 -9.90 1.25
N VAL A 58 12.28 -8.83 2.03
CA VAL A 58 11.36 -7.68 2.09
C VAL A 58 12.06 -6.35 1.86
N VAL A 59 11.43 -5.48 1.09
CA VAL A 59 11.73 -4.04 1.06
C VAL A 59 10.48 -3.28 1.50
N GLU A 60 10.63 -2.42 2.50
CA GLU A 60 9.55 -1.56 3.03
C GLU A 60 9.85 -0.10 2.70
N VAL A 61 8.89 0.60 2.12
CA VAL A 61 8.98 2.02 1.75
C VAL A 61 8.01 2.83 2.58
N ALA A 62 8.53 3.90 3.19
CA ALA A 62 7.83 4.74 4.15
C ALA A 62 7.47 3.92 5.42
N VAL A 63 8.50 3.55 6.19
CA VAL A 63 8.40 2.76 7.43
C VAL A 63 7.55 3.46 8.49
N GLY A 64 7.60 4.78 8.54
CA GLY A 64 6.77 5.61 9.41
C GLY A 64 6.94 5.27 10.89
N THR A 65 5.86 4.84 11.53
CA THR A 65 5.87 4.41 12.95
C THR A 65 6.44 3.02 13.17
N GLY A 66 6.76 2.26 12.11
CA GLY A 66 7.22 0.88 12.17
C GLY A 66 6.11 -0.16 12.41
N THR A 67 4.84 0.23 12.38
CA THR A 67 3.73 -0.67 12.66
C THR A 67 3.68 -1.86 11.70
N ASN A 68 3.91 -1.63 10.39
CA ASN A 68 3.92 -2.69 9.39
C ASN A 68 5.10 -3.64 9.57
N THR A 69 6.31 -3.09 9.84
CA THR A 69 7.49 -3.91 10.16
C THR A 69 7.22 -4.83 11.34
N ALA A 70 6.73 -4.28 12.47
CA ALA A 70 6.47 -5.06 13.68
C ALA A 70 5.37 -6.13 13.47
N ALA A 71 4.29 -5.80 12.73
CA ALA A 71 3.26 -6.76 12.37
C ALA A 71 3.80 -7.90 11.49
N LEU A 72 4.73 -7.59 10.58
CA LEU A 72 5.37 -8.59 9.74
C LEU A 72 6.32 -9.48 10.55
N VAL A 73 7.13 -8.92 11.47
CA VAL A 73 7.98 -9.67 12.41
C VAL A 73 7.12 -10.63 13.25
N GLU A 74 5.99 -10.16 13.81
CA GLU A 74 5.06 -11.02 14.53
C GLU A 74 4.58 -12.21 13.69
N ALA A 75 4.16 -11.93 12.46
CA ALA A 75 3.64 -12.95 11.56
C ALA A 75 4.71 -13.95 11.10
N THR A 76 5.95 -13.50 10.87
CA THR A 76 7.07 -14.38 10.51
C THR A 76 7.47 -15.27 11.69
N HIS A 77 7.45 -14.78 12.93
CA HIS A 77 7.66 -15.61 14.13
C HIS A 77 6.62 -16.74 14.23
N GLN A 78 5.33 -16.41 14.02
CA GLN A 78 4.25 -17.39 14.07
C GLN A 78 4.40 -18.49 13.01
N ARG A 79 5.06 -18.19 11.89
CA ARG A 79 5.29 -19.12 10.78
C ARG A 79 6.64 -19.82 10.83
N GLY A 80 7.54 -19.39 11.72
CA GLY A 80 8.92 -19.90 11.76
C GLY A 80 9.72 -19.54 10.51
N VAL A 81 9.43 -18.38 9.89
CA VAL A 81 10.11 -17.85 8.70
C VAL A 81 11.11 -16.79 9.13
N GLU A 82 12.30 -16.80 8.57
CA GLU A 82 13.32 -15.78 8.81
C GLU A 82 13.03 -14.52 7.98
N LEU A 83 13.16 -13.33 8.58
CA LEU A 83 12.92 -12.06 7.90
C LEU A 83 14.25 -11.41 7.48
N SER A 84 14.46 -11.25 6.18
CA SER A 84 15.52 -10.41 5.62
C SER A 84 14.88 -9.11 5.11
N TRP A 85 15.09 -8.02 5.83
CA TRP A 85 14.35 -6.76 5.65
C TRP A 85 15.28 -5.60 5.30
N TRP A 86 14.81 -4.71 4.43
CA TRP A 86 15.37 -3.41 4.12
C TRP A 86 14.28 -2.36 4.20
N GLY A 87 14.58 -1.19 4.78
CA GLY A 87 13.67 -0.07 4.91
C GLY A 87 14.16 1.17 4.18
N LEU A 88 13.23 1.90 3.56
CA LEU A 88 13.46 3.24 3.03
C LEU A 88 12.57 4.22 3.79
N GLU A 89 13.16 5.13 4.56
CA GLU A 89 12.40 6.10 5.35
C GLU A 89 13.07 7.48 5.29
N ARG A 90 12.24 8.49 5.17
CA ARG A 90 12.73 9.86 5.05
C ARG A 90 13.07 10.51 6.39
N ASP A 91 12.27 10.25 7.40
CA ASP A 91 12.25 10.98 8.66
C ASP A 91 12.27 10.01 9.86
N PRO A 92 13.31 10.06 10.73
CA PRO A 92 13.38 9.19 11.90
C PRO A 92 12.34 9.52 12.98
N GLU A 93 11.74 10.69 12.95
CA GLU A 93 10.90 11.19 14.03
C GLU A 93 9.62 10.36 14.27
N PRO A 94 8.88 9.89 13.25
CA PRO A 94 7.71 9.03 13.46
C PRO A 94 8.06 7.75 14.23
N LEU A 95 9.15 7.10 13.85
CA LEU A 95 9.62 5.87 14.51
C LEU A 95 10.10 6.16 15.93
N ARG A 96 10.84 7.25 16.14
CA ARG A 96 11.30 7.68 17.47
C ARG A 96 10.12 7.93 18.41
N LEU A 97 9.07 8.60 17.95
CA LEU A 97 7.86 8.86 18.73
C LEU A 97 7.11 7.56 19.08
N ALA A 98 7.00 6.64 18.10
CA ALA A 98 6.38 5.34 18.33
C ALA A 98 7.14 4.54 19.40
N LEU A 99 8.46 4.47 19.32
CA LEU A 99 9.30 3.75 20.27
C LEU A 99 9.29 4.36 21.67
N ALA A 100 9.05 5.66 21.81
CA ALA A 100 8.89 6.34 23.10
C ALA A 100 7.49 6.13 23.72
N ASP A 101 6.50 5.68 22.95
CA ASP A 101 5.12 5.54 23.39
C ASP A 101 4.86 4.18 24.04
N SER A 102 4.32 4.18 25.27
CA SER A 102 4.06 2.95 26.02
C SER A 102 2.97 2.08 25.38
N VAL A 103 1.98 2.68 24.71
CA VAL A 103 0.91 1.93 24.04
C VAL A 103 1.46 1.24 22.81
N PHE A 104 2.26 1.93 21.97
CA PHE A 104 2.93 1.28 20.84
C PHE A 104 3.75 0.08 21.30
N ARG A 105 4.57 0.25 22.35
CA ARG A 105 5.41 -0.83 22.88
C ARG A 105 4.60 -1.99 23.44
N SER A 106 3.50 -1.72 24.14
CA SER A 106 2.65 -2.76 24.76
C SER A 106 1.80 -3.54 23.78
N GLN A 107 1.66 -3.08 22.52
CA GLN A 107 0.95 -3.79 21.45
C GLN A 107 1.68 -5.05 20.99
N TRP A 108 2.98 -5.12 21.24
CA TRP A 108 3.84 -6.17 20.70
C TRP A 108 4.35 -7.09 21.81
N HIS A 109 4.45 -8.37 21.48
CA HIS A 109 5.20 -9.29 22.35
C HIS A 109 6.66 -8.79 22.48
N PRO A 110 7.31 -8.84 23.68
CA PRO A 110 8.65 -8.30 23.88
C PRO A 110 9.69 -8.77 22.85
N LYS A 111 9.64 -10.06 22.44
CA LYS A 111 10.54 -10.59 21.41
C LYS A 111 10.30 -9.94 20.04
N VAL A 112 9.04 -9.72 19.65
CA VAL A 112 8.70 -9.04 18.39
C VAL A 112 9.27 -7.63 18.37
N LEU A 113 9.09 -6.90 19.49
CA LEU A 113 9.60 -5.54 19.60
C LEU A 113 11.12 -5.50 19.54
N THR A 114 11.80 -6.40 20.27
CA THR A 114 13.28 -6.50 20.25
C THR A 114 13.82 -6.77 18.86
N ASP A 115 13.21 -7.71 18.12
CA ASP A 115 13.66 -8.06 16.77
C ASP A 115 13.36 -6.92 15.78
N ALA A 116 12.21 -6.24 15.91
CA ALA A 116 11.89 -5.07 15.11
C ALA A 116 12.84 -3.88 15.40
N GLU A 117 13.14 -3.60 16.70
CA GLU A 117 14.12 -2.59 17.09
C GLU A 117 15.51 -2.88 16.50
N ALA A 118 15.92 -4.15 16.42
CA ALA A 118 17.18 -4.54 15.78
C ALA A 118 17.19 -4.26 14.28
N LEU A 119 16.07 -4.48 13.57
CA LEU A 119 15.94 -4.12 12.16
C LEU A 119 16.05 -2.60 11.95
N TRP A 120 15.33 -1.81 12.75
CA TRP A 120 15.32 -0.35 12.62
C TRP A 120 16.66 0.31 13.05
N ALA A 121 17.42 -0.33 13.91
CA ALA A 121 18.76 0.12 14.29
C ALA A 121 19.87 -0.32 13.32
N SER A 122 19.54 -1.16 12.34
CA SER A 122 20.52 -1.69 11.40
C SER A 122 20.82 -0.72 10.26
N GLU A 123 21.96 -0.91 9.59
CA GLU A 123 22.34 -0.19 8.36
C GLU A 123 21.42 -0.50 7.16
N ARG A 124 20.46 -1.42 7.33
CA ARG A 124 19.47 -1.76 6.30
C ARG A 124 18.27 -0.79 6.28
N LEU A 125 18.15 0.09 7.25
CA LEU A 125 17.22 1.22 7.21
C LEU A 125 17.92 2.43 6.60
N LEU A 126 17.62 2.69 5.31
CA LEU A 126 18.22 3.77 4.56
C LEU A 126 17.39 5.05 4.75
N TRP A 127 17.99 6.02 5.42
CA TRP A 127 17.36 7.31 5.70
C TRP A 127 17.47 8.28 4.53
N GLY A 128 16.38 8.93 4.15
CA GLY A 128 16.33 9.98 3.14
C GLY A 128 15.20 9.80 2.11
N ASP A 129 15.26 10.55 1.03
CA ASP A 129 14.31 10.45 -0.07
C ASP A 129 14.38 9.05 -0.72
N ALA A 130 13.29 8.28 -0.63
CA ALA A 130 13.25 6.91 -1.11
C ALA A 130 13.60 6.78 -2.61
N ARG A 131 13.32 7.80 -3.44
CA ARG A 131 13.71 7.82 -4.85
C ARG A 131 15.23 7.79 -5.05
N LYS A 132 15.97 8.42 -4.11
CA LYS A 132 17.44 8.46 -4.10
C LYS A 132 18.03 7.24 -3.41
N ARG A 133 17.33 6.68 -2.41
CA ARG A 133 17.78 5.52 -1.65
C ARG A 133 17.52 4.19 -2.36
N LEU A 134 16.50 4.11 -3.18
CA LEU A 134 16.17 2.90 -3.94
C LEU A 134 17.34 2.35 -4.77
N PRO A 135 18.12 3.17 -5.49
CA PRO A 135 19.30 2.69 -6.21
C PRO A 135 20.47 2.25 -5.31
N GLU A 136 20.46 2.61 -4.03
CA GLU A 136 21.49 2.22 -3.05
C GLU A 136 21.24 0.82 -2.44
N LEU A 137 20.06 0.25 -2.68
CA LEU A 137 19.76 -1.13 -2.26
C LEU A 137 20.73 -2.10 -2.96
N PRO A 138 21.12 -3.20 -2.27
CA PRO A 138 21.98 -4.22 -2.88
C PRO A 138 21.41 -4.73 -4.21
N ALA A 139 22.26 -4.84 -5.22
CA ALA A 139 21.86 -5.34 -6.54
C ALA A 139 21.25 -6.76 -6.49
N ALA A 140 21.62 -7.55 -5.48
CA ALA A 140 21.07 -8.88 -5.23
C ALA A 140 19.56 -8.88 -4.89
N LEU A 141 18.97 -7.73 -4.54
CA LEU A 141 17.53 -7.60 -4.30
C LEU A 141 16.73 -7.46 -5.61
N THR A 142 17.38 -7.18 -6.72
CA THR A 142 16.71 -7.08 -8.02
C THR A 142 16.18 -8.45 -8.44
N GLY A 143 14.86 -8.54 -8.62
CA GLY A 143 14.17 -9.79 -8.97
C GLY A 143 14.14 -10.84 -7.85
N ALA A 144 14.46 -10.45 -6.61
CA ALA A 144 14.61 -11.38 -5.49
C ALA A 144 13.68 -11.09 -4.30
N CYS A 145 12.99 -9.94 -4.27
CA CYS A 145 12.11 -9.59 -3.17
C CYS A 145 10.79 -10.37 -3.23
N ASP A 146 10.47 -11.04 -2.14
CA ASP A 146 9.18 -11.71 -1.96
C ASP A 146 8.07 -10.71 -1.68
N LEU A 147 8.40 -9.62 -0.96
CA LEU A 147 7.50 -8.54 -0.64
C LEU A 147 8.15 -7.18 -0.85
N VAL A 148 7.35 -6.25 -1.38
CA VAL A 148 7.60 -4.82 -1.32
C VAL A 148 6.39 -4.19 -0.64
N LEU A 149 6.58 -3.53 0.51
CA LEU A 149 5.53 -2.79 1.19
C LEU A 149 5.65 -1.32 0.82
N LEU A 150 4.55 -0.70 0.38
CA LEU A 150 4.50 0.73 0.05
C LEU A 150 3.36 1.39 0.81
N ASP A 151 3.69 2.09 1.89
CA ASP A 151 2.75 2.72 2.83
C ASP A 151 3.00 4.23 3.01
N ALA A 152 3.24 4.92 1.91
CA ALA A 152 3.44 6.37 1.90
C ALA A 152 2.10 7.12 2.05
N PHE A 153 2.16 8.39 2.44
CA PHE A 153 1.00 9.29 2.39
C PHE A 153 0.31 9.27 1.03
N SER A 154 -0.97 9.62 1.00
CA SER A 154 -1.79 9.50 -0.21
C SER A 154 -1.15 10.16 -1.45
N PRO A 155 -1.45 9.66 -2.66
CA PRO A 155 -0.85 10.18 -3.89
C PRO A 155 -1.06 11.67 -4.14
N ARG A 156 -2.06 12.28 -3.50
CA ARG A 156 -2.30 13.73 -3.56
C ARG A 156 -1.38 14.52 -2.62
N ARG A 157 -0.89 13.88 -1.56
CA ARG A 157 -0.05 14.50 -0.53
C ARG A 157 1.43 14.25 -0.76
N SER A 158 1.77 13.05 -1.24
CA SER A 158 3.15 12.63 -1.50
C SER A 158 3.26 11.94 -2.87
N PRO A 159 2.96 12.67 -3.99
CA PRO A 159 2.93 12.09 -5.33
C PRO A 159 4.28 11.51 -5.77
N GLU A 160 5.37 11.91 -5.15
CA GLU A 160 6.73 11.51 -5.46
C GLU A 160 6.93 10.00 -5.38
N LEU A 161 6.29 9.33 -4.41
CA LEU A 161 6.40 7.89 -4.19
C LEU A 161 5.35 7.08 -4.98
N TRP A 162 4.54 7.74 -5.79
CA TRP A 162 3.49 7.13 -6.59
C TRP A 162 3.67 7.35 -8.09
N THR A 163 4.84 7.86 -8.49
CA THR A 163 5.16 8.06 -9.90
C THR A 163 5.40 6.73 -10.62
N LEU A 164 5.11 6.69 -11.92
CA LEU A 164 5.35 5.51 -12.75
C LEU A 164 6.81 5.06 -12.65
N GLU A 165 7.73 6.01 -12.64
CA GLU A 165 9.16 5.74 -12.59
C GLU A 165 9.56 5.08 -11.26
N PHE A 166 9.10 5.61 -10.14
CA PHE A 166 9.37 5.03 -8.82
C PHE A 166 8.74 3.65 -8.65
N LEU A 167 7.46 3.50 -9.04
CA LEU A 167 6.75 2.22 -9.00
C LEU A 167 7.38 1.16 -9.93
N THR A 168 7.91 1.58 -11.08
CA THR A 168 8.69 0.69 -11.97
C THR A 168 10.00 0.25 -11.29
N GLY A 169 10.66 1.16 -10.55
CA GLY A 169 11.83 0.82 -9.74
C GLY A 169 11.52 -0.24 -8.69
N LEU A 170 10.39 -0.09 -7.97
CA LEU A 170 9.93 -1.09 -6.99
C LEU A 170 9.55 -2.42 -7.65
N ALA A 171 8.89 -2.39 -8.81
CA ALA A 171 8.50 -3.59 -9.55
C ALA A 171 9.71 -4.46 -9.93
N ARG A 172 10.86 -3.83 -10.25
CA ARG A 172 12.11 -4.54 -10.58
C ARG A 172 12.71 -5.31 -9.42
N LEU A 173 12.36 -4.99 -8.18
CA LEU A 173 12.81 -5.73 -7.00
C LEU A 173 12.10 -7.07 -6.87
N LEU A 174 10.87 -7.20 -7.38
CA LEU A 174 10.02 -8.36 -7.12
C LEU A 174 10.56 -9.64 -7.77
N ALA A 175 10.63 -10.69 -6.97
CA ALA A 175 10.77 -12.06 -7.47
C ALA A 175 9.56 -12.43 -8.37
N PRO A 176 9.65 -13.47 -9.23
CA PRO A 176 8.53 -13.85 -10.11
C PRO A 176 7.20 -14.06 -9.39
N GLN A 177 7.21 -14.55 -8.14
CA GLN A 177 6.04 -14.71 -7.27
C GLN A 177 5.96 -13.63 -6.17
N GLY A 178 6.81 -12.60 -6.25
CA GLY A 178 6.86 -11.49 -5.31
C GLY A 178 5.59 -10.63 -5.39
N ARG A 179 5.30 -9.90 -4.31
CA ARG A 179 4.12 -9.04 -4.19
C ARG A 179 4.49 -7.64 -3.73
N LEU A 180 4.00 -6.64 -4.42
CA LEU A 180 3.93 -5.27 -3.91
C LEU A 180 2.57 -5.09 -3.24
N LEU A 181 2.59 -4.67 -1.98
CA LEU A 181 1.41 -4.47 -1.15
C LEU A 181 1.25 -2.98 -0.82
N THR A 182 0.04 -2.45 -1.00
CA THR A 182 -0.27 -1.07 -0.61
C THR A 182 -1.75 -0.93 -0.24
N TYR A 183 -2.02 -0.02 0.71
CA TYR A 183 -3.39 0.37 1.01
C TYR A 183 -4.07 1.13 -0.13
N CYS A 184 -3.27 1.69 -1.05
CA CYS A 184 -3.76 2.59 -2.08
C CYS A 184 -4.55 1.84 -3.16
N SER A 185 -5.77 2.33 -3.43
CA SER A 185 -6.65 1.84 -4.50
C SER A 185 -6.87 2.87 -5.63
N ALA A 186 -6.08 3.96 -5.64
CA ALA A 186 -6.21 5.04 -6.61
C ALA A 186 -5.96 4.53 -8.04
N ALA A 187 -6.82 4.96 -8.98
CA ALA A 187 -6.74 4.56 -10.38
C ALA A 187 -5.37 4.86 -11.02
N ALA A 188 -4.78 6.01 -10.71
CA ALA A 188 -3.47 6.41 -11.22
C ALA A 188 -2.34 5.46 -10.76
N VAL A 189 -2.38 5.04 -9.48
CA VAL A 189 -1.39 4.12 -8.91
C VAL A 189 -1.53 2.73 -9.53
N ARG A 190 -2.76 2.22 -9.61
CA ARG A 190 -3.03 0.92 -10.24
C ARG A 190 -2.62 0.90 -11.71
N ARG A 191 -2.92 1.98 -12.44
CA ARG A 191 -2.49 2.09 -13.82
C ARG A 191 -0.97 2.12 -13.95
N ALA A 192 -0.28 2.88 -13.11
CA ALA A 192 1.19 2.90 -13.11
C ALA A 192 1.79 1.52 -12.79
N LEU A 193 1.24 0.78 -11.81
CA LEU A 193 1.66 -0.59 -11.52
C LEU A 193 1.44 -1.55 -12.70
N ALA A 194 0.29 -1.42 -13.40
CA ALA A 194 0.02 -2.21 -14.59
C ALA A 194 0.96 -1.83 -15.76
N GLU A 195 1.26 -0.54 -15.95
CA GLU A 195 2.24 -0.06 -16.94
C GLU A 195 3.68 -0.50 -16.59
N ALA A 196 3.96 -0.70 -15.30
CA ALA A 196 5.22 -1.31 -14.83
C ALA A 196 5.29 -2.84 -15.07
N GLY A 197 4.27 -3.43 -15.70
CA GLY A 197 4.23 -4.85 -16.08
C GLY A 197 3.70 -5.79 -14.99
N LEU A 198 2.97 -5.26 -13.99
CA LEU A 198 2.45 -6.07 -12.90
C LEU A 198 0.97 -6.43 -13.09
N GLU A 199 0.62 -7.66 -12.74
CA GLU A 199 -0.74 -8.14 -12.54
C GLU A 199 -1.31 -7.58 -11.24
N LEU A 200 -2.60 -7.21 -11.23
CA LEU A 200 -3.24 -6.52 -10.11
C LEU A 200 -4.36 -7.33 -9.49
N ALA A 201 -4.39 -7.34 -8.17
CA ALA A 201 -5.54 -7.78 -7.38
C ALA A 201 -5.95 -6.70 -6.37
N ALA A 202 -7.22 -6.69 -6.04
CA ALA A 202 -7.80 -5.84 -5.00
C ALA A 202 -7.83 -6.57 -3.67
N ILE A 203 -7.44 -5.91 -2.58
CA ILE A 203 -7.62 -6.41 -1.22
C ILE A 203 -9.11 -6.30 -0.87
N ARG A 204 -9.73 -7.40 -0.40
CA ARG A 204 -11.12 -7.39 0.03
C ARG A 204 -11.31 -6.54 1.28
N VAL A 205 -12.42 -5.83 1.36
CA VAL A 205 -12.90 -5.22 2.61
C VAL A 205 -13.71 -6.26 3.36
N ILE A 206 -13.49 -6.40 4.66
CA ILE A 206 -14.16 -7.44 5.51
C ILE A 206 -15.66 -7.16 5.71
N ALA A 207 -16.16 -5.97 5.38
CA ALA A 207 -17.59 -5.64 5.46
C ALA A 207 -18.40 -6.24 4.30
N PRO A 208 -19.72 -6.45 4.44
CA PRO A 208 -20.60 -6.88 3.36
C PRO A 208 -20.42 -5.99 2.14
N GLN A 209 -19.94 -6.56 1.04
CA GLN A 209 -19.65 -5.78 -0.16
C GLN A 209 -20.91 -5.66 -1.01
N GLU A 210 -21.45 -4.46 -1.09
CA GLU A 210 -22.33 -4.10 -2.20
C GLU A 210 -21.53 -3.99 -3.50
N GLU A 211 -22.13 -4.37 -4.63
CA GLU A 211 -21.53 -4.17 -5.95
C GLU A 211 -21.16 -2.68 -6.14
N GLY A 212 -19.92 -2.40 -6.49
CA GLY A 212 -19.40 -1.04 -6.62
C GLY A 212 -18.77 -0.46 -5.35
N THR A 213 -18.47 -1.29 -4.34
CA THR A 213 -17.66 -0.91 -3.18
C THR A 213 -16.17 -0.89 -3.58
N TRP A 214 -15.45 0.13 -3.12
CA TRP A 214 -14.01 0.23 -3.31
C TRP A 214 -13.28 -0.84 -2.49
N SER A 215 -12.16 -1.32 -3.02
CA SER A 215 -11.31 -2.27 -2.30
C SER A 215 -10.52 -1.63 -1.17
N GLY A 216 -10.04 -2.45 -0.24
CA GLY A 216 -9.21 -2.04 0.89
C GLY A 216 -7.75 -1.72 0.53
N GLY A 217 -7.34 -1.90 -0.73
CA GLY A 217 -5.98 -1.69 -1.20
C GLY A 217 -5.68 -2.46 -2.48
N THR A 218 -4.39 -2.52 -2.84
CA THR A 218 -3.91 -3.18 -4.06
C THR A 218 -2.75 -4.13 -3.73
N VAL A 219 -2.77 -5.29 -4.35
CA VAL A 219 -1.63 -6.19 -4.48
C VAL A 219 -1.23 -6.22 -5.95
N ALA A 220 0.06 -6.07 -6.22
CA ALA A 220 0.61 -6.18 -7.55
C ALA A 220 1.74 -7.23 -7.58
N SER A 221 1.88 -7.98 -8.68
CA SER A 221 2.86 -9.07 -8.79
C SER A 221 3.28 -9.26 -10.24
N PRO A 222 4.52 -9.70 -10.52
CA PRO A 222 4.90 -10.11 -11.88
C PRO A 222 4.08 -11.29 -12.42
N SER A 223 3.48 -12.09 -11.54
CA SER A 223 2.66 -13.26 -11.88
C SER A 223 1.19 -13.07 -11.55
N PRO A 224 0.27 -13.77 -12.22
CA PRO A 224 -1.16 -13.72 -11.92
C PRO A 224 -1.48 -14.02 -10.46
N LEU A 225 -2.41 -13.26 -9.89
CA LEU A 225 -2.85 -13.35 -8.51
C LEU A 225 -4.20 -14.07 -8.43
N ALA A 226 -4.23 -15.22 -7.76
CA ALA A 226 -5.47 -15.95 -7.55
C ALA A 226 -6.43 -15.20 -6.61
N SER A 227 -7.72 -15.25 -6.92
CA SER A 227 -8.76 -14.74 -6.02
C SER A 227 -9.02 -15.74 -4.89
N ASP A 228 -9.19 -15.22 -3.68
CA ASP A 228 -9.46 -16.01 -2.47
C ASP A 228 -10.23 -15.19 -1.42
N GLY A 229 -10.18 -15.59 -0.14
CA GLY A 229 -10.80 -14.85 0.96
C GLY A 229 -10.20 -13.46 1.21
N VAL A 230 -8.96 -13.19 0.77
CA VAL A 230 -8.23 -11.93 0.98
C VAL A 230 -8.18 -11.09 -0.29
N LEU A 231 -7.96 -11.70 -1.44
CA LEU A 231 -7.80 -11.06 -2.73
C LEU A 231 -8.96 -11.34 -3.67
N ARG A 232 -9.24 -10.40 -4.55
CA ARG A 232 -10.12 -10.54 -5.72
C ARG A 232 -9.54 -9.84 -6.93
N GLY A 233 -9.94 -10.25 -8.12
CA GLY A 233 -9.68 -9.45 -9.32
C GLY A 233 -10.29 -8.05 -9.19
N LEU A 234 -9.76 -7.09 -9.96
CA LEU A 234 -10.36 -5.76 -10.04
C LEU A 234 -11.78 -5.87 -10.60
N SER A 235 -12.74 -5.18 -9.99
CA SER A 235 -14.11 -5.09 -10.48
C SER A 235 -14.17 -4.36 -11.83
N PRO A 236 -15.26 -4.51 -12.62
CA PRO A 236 -15.48 -3.71 -13.84
C PRO A 236 -15.39 -2.20 -13.55
N MET A 237 -15.95 -1.76 -12.41
CA MET A 237 -15.89 -0.37 -11.95
C MET A 237 -14.45 0.11 -11.79
N GLU A 238 -13.61 -0.66 -11.10
CA GLU A 238 -12.21 -0.31 -10.85
C GLU A 238 -11.40 -0.29 -12.16
N ARG A 239 -11.64 -1.25 -13.07
CA ARG A 239 -10.98 -1.29 -14.39
C ARG A 239 -11.37 -0.10 -15.26
N GLU A 240 -12.67 0.24 -15.34
CA GLU A 240 -13.13 1.40 -16.11
C GLU A 240 -12.60 2.71 -15.49
N HIS A 241 -12.50 2.80 -14.15
CA HIS A 241 -11.92 3.96 -13.50
C HIS A 241 -10.43 4.15 -13.82
N MET A 242 -9.67 3.06 -13.89
CA MET A 242 -8.28 3.08 -14.36
C MET A 242 -8.16 3.53 -15.83
N ALA A 243 -9.12 3.19 -16.68
CA ALA A 243 -9.14 3.59 -18.08
C ALA A 243 -9.62 5.05 -18.31
N SER A 244 -10.19 5.70 -17.30
CA SER A 244 -10.59 7.12 -17.35
C SER A 244 -9.39 8.04 -17.11
N ARG A 245 -9.60 9.37 -17.22
CA ARG A 245 -8.58 10.38 -16.86
C ARG A 245 -8.10 10.28 -15.41
N ALA A 246 -8.89 9.65 -14.53
CA ALA A 246 -8.45 9.38 -13.16
C ALA A 246 -7.25 8.43 -13.10
N GLY A 247 -7.10 7.56 -14.10
CA GLY A 247 -5.97 6.64 -14.22
C GLY A 247 -4.69 7.28 -14.78
N GLU A 248 -4.69 8.57 -15.15
CA GLU A 248 -3.45 9.23 -15.61
C GLU A 248 -2.37 9.12 -14.54
N PRO A 249 -1.20 8.49 -14.82
CA PRO A 249 -0.15 8.30 -13.83
C PRO A 249 0.51 9.61 -13.38
N TYR A 250 1.05 9.61 -12.19
CA TYR A 250 2.03 10.61 -11.76
C TYR A 250 3.36 10.33 -12.46
N ARG A 251 4.10 11.37 -12.85
CA ARG A 251 5.36 11.24 -13.59
C ARG A 251 6.45 12.09 -12.95
N ASP A 252 7.62 11.51 -12.83
CA ASP A 252 8.86 12.16 -12.38
C ASP A 252 10.06 11.45 -13.06
N PRO A 253 10.29 11.71 -14.37
CA PRO A 253 11.30 10.99 -15.13
C PRO A 253 12.72 11.09 -14.54
N ASP A 254 13.03 12.21 -13.91
CA ASP A 254 14.36 12.49 -13.35
C ASP A 254 14.47 12.12 -11.86
N GLY A 255 13.37 11.72 -11.21
CA GLY A 255 13.34 11.34 -9.79
C GLY A 255 13.63 12.49 -8.82
N GLN A 256 13.42 13.76 -9.25
CA GLN A 256 13.80 14.95 -8.48
C GLN A 256 12.67 15.98 -8.32
N ALA A 257 11.58 15.83 -9.04
CA ALA A 257 10.47 16.78 -9.00
C ALA A 257 9.78 16.75 -7.63
N GLY A 258 9.40 17.95 -7.15
CA GLY A 258 8.56 18.07 -5.96
C GLY A 258 7.07 17.89 -6.29
N ALA A 259 6.25 17.71 -5.25
CA ALA A 259 4.81 17.44 -5.34
C ALA A 259 4.07 18.40 -6.29
N VAL A 260 4.31 19.70 -6.18
CA VAL A 260 3.64 20.71 -7.00
C VAL A 260 3.89 20.51 -8.50
N VAL A 261 5.12 20.17 -8.87
CA VAL A 261 5.51 19.95 -10.28
C VAL A 261 4.85 18.68 -10.81
N ILE A 262 4.88 17.60 -10.04
CA ILE A 262 4.29 16.32 -10.41
C ILE A 262 2.77 16.44 -10.58
N LEU A 263 2.08 17.09 -9.62
CA LEU A 263 0.64 17.31 -9.66
C LEU A 263 0.25 18.16 -10.88
N ALA A 264 0.94 19.28 -11.12
CA ALA A 264 0.66 20.15 -12.26
C ALA A 264 0.93 19.44 -13.61
N ALA A 265 1.98 18.62 -13.70
CA ALA A 265 2.26 17.82 -14.89
C ALA A 265 1.13 16.82 -15.17
N ARG A 266 0.64 16.13 -14.13
CA ARG A 266 -0.49 15.20 -14.23
C ARG A 266 -1.79 15.90 -14.64
N GLU A 267 -2.10 17.07 -14.09
CA GLU A 267 -3.28 17.86 -14.47
C GLU A 267 -3.24 18.23 -15.96
N ARG A 268 -2.07 18.66 -16.48
CA ARG A 268 -1.88 18.94 -17.90
C ARG A 268 -2.11 17.69 -18.76
N ALA A 269 -1.56 16.55 -18.35
CA ALA A 269 -1.76 15.28 -19.07
C ALA A 269 -3.24 14.88 -19.08
N GLN A 270 -3.95 15.00 -17.96
CA GLN A 270 -5.37 14.75 -17.86
C GLN A 270 -6.21 15.69 -18.75
N ALA A 271 -5.81 16.95 -18.89
CA ALA A 271 -6.52 17.93 -19.69
C ALA A 271 -6.52 17.58 -21.19
N VAL A 272 -5.41 17.05 -21.71
CA VAL A 272 -5.25 16.68 -23.12
C VAL A 272 -5.61 15.22 -23.43
N SER A 273 -5.87 14.42 -22.39
CA SER A 273 -6.23 13.01 -22.54
C SER A 273 -7.59 12.86 -23.25
N SER A 274 -7.66 11.95 -24.22
CA SER A 274 -8.91 11.56 -24.90
C SER A 274 -9.80 10.63 -24.06
N ALA A 275 -9.30 10.13 -22.92
CA ALA A 275 -10.05 9.27 -22.01
C ALA A 275 -11.25 10.00 -21.38
N GLU A 276 -12.26 9.24 -20.96
CA GLU A 276 -13.43 9.76 -20.27
C GLU A 276 -13.00 10.51 -18.98
N SER A 277 -13.57 11.70 -18.74
CA SER A 277 -13.27 12.43 -17.50
C SER A 277 -13.79 11.65 -16.27
N GLY A 278 -13.08 11.77 -15.13
CA GLY A 278 -13.50 11.09 -13.90
C GLY A 278 -14.92 11.45 -13.46
N SER A 279 -15.34 12.70 -13.66
CA SER A 279 -16.71 13.16 -13.35
C SER A 279 -17.76 12.56 -14.31
N ALA A 280 -17.45 12.40 -15.60
CA ALA A 280 -18.36 11.75 -16.55
C ALA A 280 -18.50 10.26 -16.23
N TRP A 281 -17.37 9.58 -15.96
CA TRP A 281 -17.33 8.19 -15.50
C TRP A 281 -18.18 7.99 -14.24
N GLN A 282 -18.03 8.87 -13.24
CA GLN A 282 -18.76 8.76 -11.97
C GLN A 282 -20.26 8.94 -12.16
N ARG A 283 -20.71 9.91 -13.00
CA ARG A 283 -22.12 10.08 -13.33
C ARG A 283 -22.69 8.84 -14.00
N ARG A 284 -21.98 8.28 -14.97
CA ARG A 284 -22.40 7.07 -15.70
C ARG A 284 -22.53 5.86 -14.77
N TRP A 285 -21.58 5.65 -13.86
CA TRP A 285 -21.64 4.57 -12.88
C TRP A 285 -22.77 4.74 -11.88
N ASN A 286 -22.97 5.92 -11.33
CA ASN A 286 -24.08 6.20 -10.42
C ASN A 286 -25.44 6.01 -11.09
N GLY A 287 -25.59 6.39 -12.36
CA GLY A 287 -26.79 6.13 -13.15
C GLY A 287 -27.07 4.62 -13.33
N ARG A 288 -26.05 3.82 -13.66
CA ARG A 288 -26.18 2.36 -13.78
C ARG A 288 -26.61 1.70 -12.46
N ARG A 289 -26.03 2.12 -11.33
CA ARG A 289 -26.41 1.61 -10.00
C ARG A 289 -27.88 1.91 -9.67
N HIS A 290 -28.35 3.11 -9.98
CA HIS A 290 -29.73 3.50 -9.74
C HIS A 290 -30.71 2.66 -10.58
N HIS A 291 -30.44 2.46 -11.86
CA HIS A 291 -31.27 1.62 -12.73
C HIS A 291 -31.31 0.15 -12.34
N ARG A 292 -30.18 -0.44 -11.88
CA ARG A 292 -30.15 -1.83 -11.38
C ARG A 292 -30.98 -1.99 -10.10
N ARG A 293 -30.86 -1.05 -9.14
CA ARG A 293 -31.69 -1.05 -7.92
C ARG A 293 -33.20 -0.96 -8.25
N GLN A 294 -33.59 -0.16 -9.26
CA GLN A 294 -34.99 -0.03 -9.68
C GLN A 294 -35.54 -1.30 -10.37
N ARG A 295 -34.69 -2.08 -11.04
CA ARG A 295 -35.09 -3.33 -11.71
C ARG A 295 -35.15 -4.55 -10.79
N GLY A 296 -34.80 -4.41 -9.53
CA GLY A 296 -34.81 -5.54 -8.58
C GLY A 296 -33.76 -6.62 -8.91
N GLU A 297 -32.78 -6.33 -9.76
CA GLU A 297 -31.64 -7.22 -10.04
C GLU A 297 -30.67 -7.18 -8.83
N GLY A 298 -31.18 -7.61 -7.69
CA GLY A 298 -30.46 -7.78 -6.45
C GLY A 298 -30.04 -9.24 -6.29
N ILE A 299 -28.72 -9.43 -6.20
CA ILE A 299 -28.00 -10.51 -5.53
C ILE A 299 -28.80 -11.83 -5.47
N GLY A 300 -28.56 -12.72 -6.44
CA GLY A 300 -28.94 -14.12 -6.32
C GLY A 300 -28.19 -14.72 -5.12
N GLY A 301 -28.92 -15.03 -4.06
CA GLY A 301 -28.44 -15.89 -2.99
C GLY A 301 -28.17 -17.29 -3.54
N PRO A 302 -27.32 -18.09 -2.90
CA PRO A 302 -27.05 -19.44 -3.35
C PRO A 302 -28.34 -20.25 -3.36
N GLU A 303 -28.68 -20.83 -4.51
CA GLU A 303 -29.68 -21.87 -4.65
C GLU A 303 -29.37 -22.95 -3.62
N GLN A 304 -30.30 -23.17 -2.70
CA GLN A 304 -30.32 -24.35 -1.86
C GLN A 304 -30.80 -25.50 -2.75
N ASP A 305 -29.86 -26.28 -3.26
CA ASP A 305 -30.17 -27.61 -3.78
C ASP A 305 -30.54 -28.54 -2.64
N ARG A 306 -31.72 -29.13 -2.81
CA ARG A 306 -32.34 -30.15 -1.94
C ARG A 306 -31.58 -31.49 -2.05
#